data_56dcf47a3ea63ef1f690c2671442cb18
#
_entry.id   56dcf47a3ea63ef1f690c2671442cb18
#
_cell.length_a   1.000
_cell.length_b   1.000
_cell.length_c   1.000
_cell.angle_alpha   90.00
_cell.angle_beta   90.00
_cell.angle_gamma   90.00
#
_symmetry.space_group_name_H-M   'P 1'
#
loop_
_entity.id
_entity.type
_entity.pdbx_description
1 polymer ?
#
loop_
_entity_poly.entity_id
_entity_poly.type
_entity_poly.pdbx_seq_one_letter_code
_entity_poly.pdbx_strand_id
1 'polypeptide(L)'
;MKHLLSLIAASLLAFSFASAQQPQTPEEQEKQLMEYIDKEVERLSNTLKMEYWQEFYADSVLVHDFHAMQDELKELQASKVTNADMYQQVQDKWSENIYNAFHKFLNEDQWKKYLKGGAARDKKARDKRAEKALKAAAELKNGGK
;
A
#
# COMPACT_ATOMS: atom_id res chain seq x y z
N MET A 1 -21.81 3.37 6.20
CA MET A 1 -20.71 3.61 5.24
C MET A 1 -19.39 3.82 6.01
N LYS A 2 -18.92 2.81 6.76
CA LYS A 2 -17.73 2.97 7.65
C LYS A 2 -16.58 1.99 7.37
N HIS A 3 -16.60 1.24 6.26
CA HIS A 3 -15.67 0.11 6.05
C HIS A 3 -14.94 0.09 4.71
N LEU A 4 -14.87 1.20 3.96
CA LEU A 4 -14.36 1.19 2.57
C LEU A 4 -12.86 1.54 2.39
N LEU A 5 -12.18 1.97 3.43
CA LEU A 5 -10.76 2.38 3.32
C LEU A 5 -9.76 1.31 3.76
N SER A 6 -10.26 0.21 4.34
CA SER A 6 -9.42 -0.92 4.78
C SER A 6 -8.99 -1.86 3.64
N LEU A 7 -9.45 -1.59 2.42
CA LEU A 7 -9.30 -2.51 1.28
C LEU A 7 -8.00 -2.35 0.48
N ILE A 8 -7.23 -1.29 0.69
CA ILE A 8 -6.05 -1.03 -0.15
C ILE A 8 -4.95 -2.07 0.07
N ALA A 9 -4.71 -2.48 1.30
CA ALA A 9 -3.67 -3.47 1.60
C ALA A 9 -4.15 -4.93 1.44
N ALA A 10 -5.44 -5.19 1.68
CA ALA A 10 -5.99 -6.55 1.64
C ALA A 10 -6.33 -7.02 0.22
N SER A 11 -6.70 -6.10 -0.68
CA SER A 11 -7.12 -6.48 -2.03
C SER A 11 -5.97 -6.95 -2.92
N LEU A 12 -4.76 -6.45 -2.72
CA LEU A 12 -3.59 -6.90 -3.49
C LEU A 12 -3.12 -8.31 -3.10
N LEU A 13 -3.37 -8.74 -1.87
CA LEU A 13 -3.08 -10.11 -1.42
C LEU A 13 -4.16 -11.13 -1.85
N ALA A 14 -5.40 -10.70 -2.00
CA ALA A 14 -6.49 -11.58 -2.44
C ALA A 14 -6.33 -12.04 -3.90
N PHE A 15 -5.56 -11.32 -4.71
CA PHE A 15 -5.26 -11.73 -6.08
C PHE A 15 -4.37 -12.97 -6.17
N SER A 16 -3.69 -13.36 -5.10
CA SER A 16 -2.70 -14.47 -5.18
C SER A 16 -3.21 -15.82 -4.65
N PHE A 17 -4.36 -15.89 -3.95
CA PHE A 17 -4.70 -17.10 -3.19
C PHE A 17 -6.11 -17.68 -3.39
N ALA A 18 -6.98 -17.06 -4.14
CA ALA A 18 -8.34 -17.59 -4.30
C ALA A 18 -8.77 -17.58 -5.76
N SER A 19 -8.26 -18.50 -6.55
CA SER A 19 -8.98 -19.09 -7.66
C SER A 19 -8.11 -20.10 -8.39
N ALA A 20 -8.62 -21.28 -8.67
CA ALA A 20 -8.20 -22.14 -9.76
C ALA A 20 -8.57 -21.44 -11.11
N GLN A 21 -8.08 -20.23 -11.33
CA GLN A 21 -8.17 -19.48 -12.58
C GLN A 21 -6.82 -19.54 -13.27
N GLN A 22 -6.85 -19.60 -14.59
CA GLN A 22 -5.65 -19.58 -15.42
C GLN A 22 -4.70 -18.49 -14.92
N PRO A 23 -3.39 -18.75 -14.88
CA PRO A 23 -2.42 -17.74 -14.47
C PRO A 23 -2.60 -16.51 -15.38
N GLN A 24 -2.90 -15.36 -14.78
CA GLN A 24 -3.08 -14.12 -15.49
C GLN A 24 -1.79 -13.76 -16.21
N THR A 25 -1.91 -13.29 -17.45
CA THR A 25 -0.76 -12.77 -18.18
C THR A 25 -0.22 -11.49 -17.52
N PRO A 26 1.07 -11.17 -17.70
CA PRO A 26 1.61 -9.90 -17.20
C PRO A 26 0.82 -8.67 -17.69
N GLU A 27 0.31 -8.72 -18.91
CA GLU A 27 -0.50 -7.66 -19.50
C GLU A 27 -1.86 -7.50 -18.81
N GLU A 28 -2.50 -8.62 -18.45
CA GLU A 28 -3.76 -8.60 -17.70
C GLU A 28 -3.56 -8.06 -16.27
N GLN A 29 -2.45 -8.42 -15.63
CA GLN A 29 -2.10 -7.90 -14.30
C GLN A 29 -1.84 -6.40 -14.35
N GLU A 30 -1.11 -5.93 -15.34
CA GLU A 30 -0.84 -4.50 -15.57
C GLU A 30 -2.13 -3.72 -15.80
N LYS A 31 -2.97 -4.21 -16.70
CA LYS A 31 -4.27 -3.58 -16.96
C LYS A 31 -5.13 -3.46 -15.71
N GLN A 32 -5.21 -4.52 -14.90
CA GLN A 32 -5.97 -4.50 -13.65
C GLN A 32 -5.39 -3.52 -12.63
N LEU A 33 -4.06 -3.42 -12.55
CA LEU A 33 -3.41 -2.45 -11.69
C LEU A 33 -3.76 -1.03 -12.11
N MET A 34 -3.66 -0.71 -13.40
CA MET A 34 -3.97 0.62 -13.90
C MET A 34 -5.45 0.97 -13.68
N GLU A 35 -6.38 0.06 -13.98
CA GLU A 35 -7.80 0.25 -13.69
C GLU A 35 -8.09 0.48 -12.19
N TYR A 36 -7.34 -0.18 -11.31
CA TYR A 36 -7.44 0.03 -9.87
C TYR A 36 -6.95 1.42 -9.48
N ILE A 37 -5.80 1.85 -10.01
CA ILE A 37 -5.22 3.17 -9.74
C ILE A 37 -6.16 4.28 -10.23
N ASP A 38 -6.68 4.18 -11.44
CA ASP A 38 -7.61 5.15 -12.00
C ASP A 38 -8.84 5.34 -11.10
N LYS A 39 -9.45 4.24 -10.66
CA LYS A 39 -10.60 4.26 -9.76
C LYS A 39 -10.26 4.86 -8.40
N GLU A 40 -9.07 4.59 -7.89
CA GLU A 40 -8.64 5.11 -6.60
C GLU A 40 -8.35 6.61 -6.68
N VAL A 41 -7.71 7.10 -7.75
CA VAL A 41 -7.50 8.52 -8.00
C VAL A 41 -8.84 9.25 -8.12
N GLU A 42 -9.77 8.72 -8.90
CA GLU A 42 -11.13 9.29 -9.02
C GLU A 42 -11.85 9.35 -7.67
N ARG A 43 -11.79 8.28 -6.89
CA ARG A 43 -12.39 8.22 -5.55
C ARG A 43 -11.79 9.26 -4.62
N LEU A 44 -10.47 9.37 -4.59
CA LEU A 44 -9.73 10.34 -3.77
C LEU A 44 -10.03 11.76 -4.21
N SER A 45 -10.00 12.03 -5.51
CA SER A 45 -10.33 13.34 -6.07
C SER A 45 -11.73 13.80 -5.64
N ASN A 46 -12.72 12.93 -5.81
CA ASN A 46 -14.10 13.22 -5.43
C ASN A 46 -14.26 13.45 -3.92
N THR A 47 -13.58 12.65 -3.09
CA THR A 47 -13.69 12.71 -1.63
C THR A 47 -12.97 13.94 -1.05
N LEU A 48 -11.77 14.20 -1.54
CA LEU A 48 -10.90 15.26 -1.03
C LEU A 48 -11.09 16.58 -1.76
N LYS A 49 -11.86 16.60 -2.86
CA LYS A 49 -12.01 17.77 -3.74
C LYS A 49 -10.64 18.25 -4.24
N MET A 50 -9.91 17.33 -4.86
CA MET A 50 -8.57 17.60 -5.36
C MET A 50 -8.62 18.54 -6.56
N GLU A 51 -7.59 19.37 -6.71
CA GLU A 51 -7.33 20.13 -7.92
C GLU A 51 -6.71 19.23 -8.98
N TYR A 52 -6.82 19.59 -10.25
CA TYR A 52 -6.30 18.81 -11.38
C TYR A 52 -4.80 18.42 -11.22
N TRP A 53 -3.97 19.34 -10.76
CA TRP A 53 -2.56 19.04 -10.52
C TRP A 53 -2.34 18.05 -9.38
N GLN A 54 -3.22 18.04 -8.36
CA GLN A 54 -3.17 17.06 -7.27
C GLN A 54 -3.58 15.67 -7.75
N GLU A 55 -4.58 15.58 -8.63
CA GLU A 55 -4.96 14.31 -9.26
C GLU A 55 -3.80 13.71 -10.06
N PHE A 56 -3.14 14.53 -10.89
CA PHE A 56 -1.97 14.11 -11.64
C PHE A 56 -0.83 13.63 -10.73
N TYR A 57 -0.61 14.34 -9.60
CA TYR A 57 0.41 13.95 -8.63
C TYR A 57 0.05 12.65 -7.91
N ALA A 58 -1.22 12.48 -7.52
CA ALA A 58 -1.72 11.27 -6.89
C ALA A 58 -1.57 10.06 -7.82
N ASP A 59 -1.96 10.21 -9.09
CA ASP A 59 -1.81 9.19 -10.11
C ASP A 59 -0.32 8.78 -10.26
N SER A 60 0.56 9.75 -10.45
CA SER A 60 2.00 9.49 -10.59
C SER A 60 2.61 8.77 -9.39
N VAL A 61 2.23 9.15 -8.17
CA VAL A 61 2.68 8.48 -6.94
C VAL A 61 2.18 7.05 -6.87
N LEU A 62 0.88 6.84 -7.14
CA LEU A 62 0.29 5.50 -7.06
C LEU A 62 0.86 4.57 -8.13
N VAL A 63 0.99 5.04 -9.37
CA VAL A 63 1.61 4.26 -10.46
C VAL A 63 3.03 3.83 -10.08
N HIS A 64 3.87 4.77 -9.68
CA HIS A 64 5.25 4.49 -9.31
C HIS A 64 5.35 3.52 -8.13
N ASP A 65 4.65 3.81 -7.04
CA ASP A 65 4.83 3.08 -5.78
C ASP A 65 4.19 1.68 -5.84
N PHE A 66 3.07 1.51 -6.55
CA PHE A 66 2.50 0.18 -6.76
C PHE A 66 3.34 -0.70 -7.67
N HIS A 67 3.93 -0.16 -8.73
CA HIS A 67 4.87 -0.92 -9.56
C HIS A 67 6.10 -1.36 -8.76
N ALA A 68 6.72 -0.44 -8.04
CA ALA A 68 7.89 -0.75 -7.22
C ALA A 68 7.56 -1.77 -6.11
N MET A 69 6.38 -1.68 -5.51
CA MET A 69 5.90 -2.68 -4.54
C MET A 69 5.73 -4.05 -5.19
N GLN A 70 5.11 -4.13 -6.38
CA GLN A 70 4.93 -5.38 -7.09
C GLN A 70 6.28 -6.02 -7.45
N ASP A 71 7.24 -5.23 -7.88
CA ASP A 71 8.57 -5.72 -8.25
C ASP A 71 9.30 -6.31 -7.05
N GLU A 72 9.29 -5.63 -5.90
CA GLU A 72 9.86 -6.19 -4.66
C GLU A 72 9.13 -7.47 -4.21
N LEU A 73 7.81 -7.54 -4.34
CA LEU A 73 7.04 -8.75 -4.01
C LEU A 73 7.37 -9.91 -4.96
N LYS A 74 7.55 -9.65 -6.26
CA LYS A 74 8.00 -10.65 -7.24
C LYS A 74 9.41 -11.16 -6.93
N GLU A 75 10.33 -10.29 -6.50
CA GLU A 75 11.66 -10.69 -6.07
C GLU A 75 11.64 -11.64 -4.86
N LEU A 76 10.80 -11.35 -3.85
CA LEU A 76 10.60 -12.25 -2.71
C LEU A 76 10.06 -13.61 -3.15
N GLN A 77 9.11 -13.63 -4.08
CA GLN A 77 8.55 -14.88 -4.63
C GLN A 77 9.60 -15.66 -5.42
N ALA A 78 10.37 -14.99 -6.29
CA ALA A 78 11.44 -15.61 -7.07
C ALA A 78 12.53 -16.20 -6.18
N SER A 79 12.83 -15.55 -5.06
CA SER A 79 13.76 -16.01 -4.02
C SER A 79 13.18 -17.08 -3.09
N LYS A 80 11.95 -17.55 -3.35
CA LYS A 80 11.23 -18.57 -2.57
C LYS A 80 11.10 -18.22 -1.08
N VAL A 81 11.00 -16.93 -0.77
CA VAL A 81 10.77 -16.48 0.60
C VAL A 81 9.37 -16.90 1.03
N THR A 82 9.27 -17.63 2.15
CA THR A 82 8.00 -18.13 2.71
C THR A 82 7.53 -17.34 3.93
N ASN A 83 8.35 -16.42 4.43
CA ASN A 83 8.02 -15.61 5.61
C ASN A 83 7.02 -14.50 5.25
N ALA A 84 5.78 -14.64 5.71
CA ALA A 84 4.71 -13.68 5.48
C ALA A 84 5.02 -12.26 5.99
N ASP A 85 5.81 -12.14 7.07
CA ASP A 85 6.19 -10.84 7.63
C ASP A 85 7.06 -10.04 6.64
N MET A 86 7.86 -10.69 5.79
CA MET A 86 8.67 -10.00 4.78
C MET A 86 7.80 -9.37 3.70
N TYR A 87 6.75 -10.07 3.25
CA TYR A 87 5.77 -9.52 2.31
C TYR A 87 5.00 -8.35 2.92
N GLN A 88 4.62 -8.47 4.19
CA GLN A 88 3.95 -7.38 4.89
C GLN A 88 4.86 -6.15 5.05
N GLN A 89 6.15 -6.34 5.32
CA GLN A 89 7.11 -5.23 5.41
C GLN A 89 7.27 -4.47 4.08
N VAL A 90 7.28 -5.17 2.94
CA VAL A 90 7.29 -4.53 1.62
C VAL A 90 6.04 -3.69 1.43
N GLN A 91 4.86 -4.23 1.73
CA GLN A 91 3.60 -3.49 1.63
C GLN A 91 3.57 -2.27 2.56
N ASP A 92 4.03 -2.43 3.80
CA ASP A 92 4.08 -1.34 4.78
C ASP A 92 5.03 -0.22 4.34
N LYS A 93 6.19 -0.57 3.76
CA LYS A 93 7.16 0.37 3.20
C LYS A 93 6.53 1.26 2.13
N TRP A 94 5.90 0.65 1.13
CA TRP A 94 5.33 1.40 0.02
C TRP A 94 4.05 2.15 0.41
N SER A 95 3.24 1.59 1.31
CA SER A 95 2.11 2.31 1.90
C SER A 95 2.56 3.54 2.70
N GLU A 96 3.71 3.48 3.37
CA GLU A 96 4.30 4.63 4.06
C GLU A 96 4.80 5.68 3.07
N ASN A 97 5.39 5.27 1.95
CA ASN A 97 5.81 6.19 0.89
C ASN A 97 4.62 6.97 0.33
N ILE A 98 3.53 6.26 -0.01
CA ILE A 98 2.28 6.88 -0.49
C ILE A 98 1.74 7.87 0.55
N TYR A 99 1.62 7.45 1.81
CA TYR A 99 1.15 8.30 2.90
C TYR A 99 1.97 9.60 3.02
N ASN A 100 3.30 9.49 2.98
CA ASN A 100 4.19 10.63 3.08
C ASN A 100 4.14 11.54 1.83
N ALA A 101 3.97 10.96 0.64
CA ALA A 101 3.80 11.72 -0.59
C ALA A 101 2.48 12.53 -0.56
N PHE A 102 1.38 11.90 -0.15
CA PHE A 102 0.08 12.55 -0.03
C PHE A 102 0.10 13.69 1.00
N HIS A 103 0.81 13.51 2.11
CA HIS A 103 0.98 14.58 3.10
C HIS A 103 1.65 15.83 2.53
N LYS A 104 2.51 15.70 1.53
CA LYS A 104 3.26 16.82 0.95
C LYS A 104 2.42 17.70 0.02
N PHE A 105 1.44 17.13 -0.69
CA PHE A 105 0.69 17.89 -1.68
C PHE A 105 -0.77 18.16 -1.31
N LEU A 106 -1.33 17.46 -0.33
CA LEU A 106 -2.67 17.77 0.18
C LEU A 106 -2.61 18.97 1.12
N ASN A 107 -3.60 19.86 1.02
CA ASN A 107 -3.77 20.93 1.99
C ASN A 107 -4.31 20.39 3.32
N GLU A 108 -4.35 21.22 4.36
CA GLU A 108 -4.74 20.80 5.71
C GLU A 108 -6.15 20.16 5.78
N ASP A 109 -7.12 20.70 5.08
CA ASP A 109 -8.50 20.19 5.11
C ASP A 109 -8.61 18.87 4.35
N GLN A 110 -7.96 18.76 3.20
CA GLN A 110 -7.84 17.52 2.45
C GLN A 110 -7.12 16.45 3.26
N TRP A 111 -6.02 16.82 3.92
CA TRP A 111 -5.26 15.92 4.77
C TRP A 111 -6.10 15.40 5.95
N LYS A 112 -6.82 16.27 6.64
CA LYS A 112 -7.75 15.86 7.71
C LYS A 112 -8.80 14.86 7.22
N LYS A 113 -9.36 15.09 6.02
CA LYS A 113 -10.32 14.16 5.40
C LYS A 113 -9.66 12.83 5.04
N TYR A 114 -8.47 12.85 4.47
CA TYR A 114 -7.68 11.67 4.13
C TYR A 114 -7.42 10.82 5.38
N LEU A 115 -6.97 11.43 6.47
CA LEU A 115 -6.77 10.76 7.76
C LEU A 115 -8.05 10.12 8.30
N LYS A 116 -9.16 10.87 8.29
CA LYS A 116 -10.49 10.36 8.72
C LYS A 116 -10.99 9.22 7.83
N GLY A 117 -10.62 9.22 6.57
CA GLY A 117 -10.96 8.19 5.60
C GLY A 117 -10.33 6.81 5.87
N GLY A 118 -9.43 6.71 6.85
CA GLY A 118 -8.79 5.46 7.27
C GLY A 118 -7.27 5.53 7.31
N ALA A 119 -6.65 6.51 6.65
CA ALA A 119 -5.19 6.61 6.56
C ALA A 119 -4.52 6.71 7.95
N ALA A 120 -5.15 7.38 8.92
CA ALA A 120 -4.63 7.45 10.29
C ALA A 120 -4.62 6.08 11.00
N ARG A 121 -5.66 5.29 10.81
CA ARG A 121 -5.76 3.94 11.37
C ARG A 121 -4.70 3.03 10.74
N ASP A 122 -4.56 3.10 9.42
CA ASP A 122 -3.64 2.26 8.67
C ASP A 122 -2.18 2.63 8.99
N LYS A 123 -1.88 3.92 9.15
CA LYS A 123 -0.58 4.41 9.65
C LYS A 123 -0.27 3.85 11.04
N LYS A 124 -1.20 3.95 11.98
CA LYS A 124 -1.03 3.40 13.33
C LYS A 124 -0.78 1.89 13.34
N ALA A 125 -1.45 1.15 12.45
CA ALA A 125 -1.22 -0.29 12.33
C ALA A 125 0.18 -0.62 11.80
N ARG A 126 0.68 0.12 10.80
CA ARG A 126 2.06 0.00 10.27
C ARG A 126 3.09 0.32 11.35
N ASP A 127 2.92 1.42 12.07
CA ASP A 127 3.83 1.82 13.15
C ASP A 127 3.95 0.75 14.24
N LYS A 128 2.81 0.14 14.62
CA LYS A 128 2.79 -0.96 15.58
C LYS A 128 3.53 -2.20 15.09
N ARG A 129 3.40 -2.54 13.79
CA ARG A 129 4.16 -3.66 13.21
C ARG A 129 5.65 -3.37 13.17
N ALA A 130 6.06 -2.16 12.78
CA ALA A 130 7.44 -1.73 12.77
C ALA A 130 8.06 -1.77 14.17
N GLU A 131 7.35 -1.28 15.20
CA GLU A 131 7.79 -1.34 16.58
C GLU A 131 7.99 -2.78 17.07
N LYS A 132 7.05 -3.67 16.76
CA LYS A 132 7.15 -5.09 17.09
C LYS A 132 8.37 -5.75 16.44
N ALA A 133 8.61 -5.46 15.15
CA ALA A 133 9.76 -6.00 14.42
C ALA A 133 11.09 -5.51 15.02
N LEU A 134 11.18 -4.23 15.39
CA LEU A 134 12.38 -3.66 16.04
C LEU A 134 12.64 -4.31 17.41
N LYS A 135 11.62 -4.54 18.23
CA LYS A 135 11.76 -5.23 19.51
C LYS A 135 12.27 -6.66 19.33
N ALA A 136 11.67 -7.41 18.42
CA ALA A 136 12.12 -8.78 18.12
C ALA A 136 13.58 -8.84 17.64
N ALA A 137 14.00 -7.91 16.78
CA ALA A 137 15.38 -7.83 16.33
C ALA A 137 16.35 -7.46 17.46
N ALA A 138 15.97 -6.63 18.42
CA ALA A 138 16.77 -6.28 19.58
C ALA A 138 16.94 -7.45 20.56
N GLU A 139 15.87 -8.23 20.77
CA GLU A 139 15.90 -9.43 21.62
C GLU A 139 16.85 -10.50 21.06
N LEU A 140 16.84 -10.73 19.73
CA LEU A 140 17.75 -11.65 19.06
C LEU A 140 19.22 -11.24 19.23
N LYS A 141 19.54 -9.94 19.20
CA LYS A 141 20.89 -9.43 19.42
C LYS A 141 21.36 -9.59 20.88
N ASN A 142 20.46 -9.50 21.83
CA ASN A 142 20.78 -9.57 23.24
C ASN A 142 20.78 -11.01 23.79
N GLY A 143 20.04 -11.94 23.17
CA GLY A 143 19.96 -13.35 23.55
C GLY A 143 21.11 -14.23 23.03
N GLY A 144 22.00 -13.68 22.21
CA GLY A 144 23.16 -14.38 21.64
C GLY A 144 24.46 -14.23 22.43
N LYS A 145 24.37 -13.88 23.73
CA LYS A 145 25.53 -13.84 24.64
C LYS A 145 25.48 -14.96 25.66
#